data_2224e1a86b5c7b57c2eb1777cb20cd5d
#
_entry.id   2224e1a86b5c7b57c2eb1777cb20cd5d
#
_cell.length_a   1.000
_cell.length_b   1.000
_cell.length_c   1.000
_cell.angle_alpha   90.00
_cell.angle_beta   90.00
_cell.angle_gamma   90.00
#
_symmetry.space_group_name_H-M   'P 1'
#
loop_
_entity.id
_entity.type
_entity.pdbx_description
1 polymer ?
#
loop_
_entity_poly.entity_id
_entity_poly.type
_entity_poly.pdbx_seq_one_letter_code
_entity_poly.pdbx_strand_id
1 'polypeptide(L)'
;EAVHTYISMEGEHENPEVAIFRKHIREHGITEEGLALAPDWLGYERRMTEHLLNNPEDHIGAFRKLPNNLQLMTIHALQSVVFNRSLRKRLEQNISITKPEAGDLVGRLDEKGQLSANNCVVVEERTAPRIGRNCELGRLSVTGPLPGRDVRTCEGKPGEMEASILTEMKLGDLDWEVEDIPRLTTTGTRRALTTSFEEFTVEATPKASDDSLGERWNEGPAEGSRWHPDGACLKFRFTLSSGSYATI
;
A
#
# COMPACT_ATOMS: atom_id res chain seq x y z
N GLU A 1 13.24 13.18 9.28
CA GLU A 1 12.56 12.05 9.95
C GLU A 1 12.42 10.85 9.01
N ALA A 2 11.72 10.94 7.84
CA ALA A 2 11.48 9.82 6.93
C ALA A 2 12.75 9.11 6.44
N VAL A 3 13.78 9.87 6.07
CA VAL A 3 15.07 9.31 5.62
C VAL A 3 15.76 8.55 6.76
N HIS A 4 15.76 9.12 7.97
CA HIS A 4 16.33 8.48 9.14
C HIS A 4 15.58 7.18 9.46
N THR A 5 14.25 7.20 9.41
CA THR A 5 13.42 6.00 9.60
C THR A 5 13.76 4.93 8.56
N TYR A 6 13.89 5.30 7.28
CA TYR A 6 14.24 4.34 6.22
C TYR A 6 15.57 3.64 6.47
N ILE A 7 16.59 4.38 6.93
CA ILE A 7 17.94 3.82 7.19
C ILE A 7 17.96 3.01 8.49
N SER A 8 17.19 3.39 9.52
CA SER A 8 17.30 2.86 10.88
C SER A 8 16.23 1.86 11.29
N MET A 9 15.10 1.75 10.53
CA MET A 9 13.99 0.87 10.89
C MET A 9 14.36 -0.59 10.65
N GLU A 10 14.30 -1.40 11.70
CA GLU A 10 14.58 -2.82 11.68
C GLU A 10 13.37 -3.61 11.18
N GLY A 11 13.60 -4.59 10.31
CA GLY A 11 12.59 -5.54 9.85
C GLY A 11 12.45 -6.72 10.79
N GLU A 12 11.27 -7.33 10.84
CA GLU A 12 10.94 -8.46 11.72
C GLU A 12 11.83 -9.70 11.49
N HIS A 13 12.35 -9.87 10.27
CA HIS A 13 13.20 -11.01 9.85
C HIS A 13 14.45 -10.52 9.11
N GLU A 14 15.12 -9.52 9.67
CA GLU A 14 16.27 -8.90 9.03
C GLU A 14 17.55 -9.69 9.26
N ASN A 15 18.47 -9.63 8.29
CA ASN A 15 19.81 -10.21 8.44
C ASN A 15 20.51 -9.57 9.66
N PRO A 16 21.18 -10.36 10.53
CA PRO A 16 21.85 -9.85 11.74
C PRO A 16 22.85 -8.71 11.48
N GLU A 17 23.58 -8.73 10.36
CA GLU A 17 24.50 -7.67 10.00
C GLU A 17 23.77 -6.33 9.74
N VAL A 18 22.61 -6.40 9.08
CA VAL A 18 21.76 -5.23 8.83
C VAL A 18 21.16 -4.71 10.14
N ALA A 19 20.71 -5.62 11.02
CA ALA A 19 20.19 -5.24 12.34
C ALA A 19 21.23 -4.49 13.17
N ILE A 20 22.51 -4.92 13.14
CA ILE A 20 23.61 -4.23 13.81
C ILE A 20 23.79 -2.81 13.26
N PHE A 21 23.84 -2.65 11.94
CA PHE A 21 23.92 -1.35 11.27
C PHE A 21 22.75 -0.44 11.67
N ARG A 22 21.51 -0.91 11.55
CA ARG A 22 20.31 -0.13 11.86
C ARG A 22 20.23 0.26 13.34
N LYS A 23 20.65 -0.66 14.24
CA LYS A 23 20.75 -0.39 15.67
C LYS A 23 21.76 0.74 15.95
N HIS A 24 22.94 0.69 15.33
CA HIS A 24 23.95 1.74 15.48
C HIS A 24 23.39 3.11 15.05
N ILE A 25 22.71 3.19 13.90
CA ILE A 25 22.09 4.43 13.42
C ILE A 25 21.03 4.96 14.41
N ARG A 26 20.24 4.08 15.03
CA ARG A 26 19.25 4.50 16.05
C ARG A 26 19.88 5.06 17.32
N GLU A 27 20.97 4.45 17.78
CA GLU A 27 21.59 4.76 19.06
C GLU A 27 22.61 5.92 18.96
N HIS A 28 23.32 6.03 17.86
CA HIS A 28 24.44 6.96 17.68
C HIS A 28 24.26 7.95 16.53
N GLY A 29 23.19 7.80 15.73
CA GLY A 29 22.96 8.63 14.53
C GLY A 29 23.85 8.24 13.36
N ILE A 30 24.00 9.17 12.42
CA ILE A 30 24.80 8.99 11.21
C ILE A 30 26.28 9.26 11.54
N THR A 31 27.09 8.21 11.49
CA THR A 31 28.54 8.25 11.81
C THR A 31 29.33 7.45 10.79
N GLU A 32 30.67 7.72 10.69
CA GLU A 32 31.57 6.91 9.86
C GLU A 32 31.62 5.45 10.33
N GLU A 33 31.55 5.22 11.63
CA GLU A 33 31.50 3.87 12.22
C GLU A 33 30.20 3.16 11.80
N GLY A 34 29.06 3.86 11.81
CA GLY A 34 27.80 3.34 11.31
C GLY A 34 27.86 2.96 9.83
N LEU A 35 28.47 3.82 8.99
CA LEU A 35 28.66 3.52 7.57
C LEU A 35 29.55 2.27 7.37
N ALA A 36 30.60 2.09 8.20
CA ALA A 36 31.46 0.92 8.13
C ALA A 36 30.75 -0.39 8.52
N LEU A 37 29.71 -0.32 9.38
CA LEU A 37 28.89 -1.46 9.76
C LEU A 37 27.87 -1.85 8.67
N ALA A 38 27.57 -0.96 7.72
CA ALA A 38 26.61 -1.26 6.67
C ALA A 38 27.16 -2.28 5.67
N PRO A 39 26.50 -3.44 5.47
CA PRO A 39 26.89 -4.42 4.46
C PRO A 39 26.96 -3.80 3.05
N ASP A 40 27.88 -4.26 2.22
CA ASP A 40 28.11 -3.72 0.87
C ASP A 40 26.88 -3.84 -0.04
N TRP A 41 26.07 -4.85 0.15
CA TRP A 41 24.84 -5.05 -0.61
C TRP A 41 23.69 -4.12 -0.24
N LEU A 42 23.76 -3.39 0.91
CA LEU A 42 22.85 -2.31 1.28
C LEU A 42 23.16 -1.00 0.51
N GLY A 43 23.21 -1.09 -0.79
CA GLY A 43 23.70 0.00 -1.64
C GLY A 43 22.93 1.32 -1.57
N TYR A 44 21.66 1.31 -1.17
CA TYR A 44 20.86 2.54 -1.03
C TYR A 44 21.09 3.19 0.33
N GLU A 45 20.99 2.41 1.39
CA GLU A 45 21.21 2.86 2.76
C GLU A 45 22.63 3.43 2.91
N ARG A 46 23.64 2.75 2.36
CA ARG A 46 25.02 3.22 2.37
C ARG A 46 25.16 4.59 1.70
N ARG A 47 24.63 4.77 0.48
CA ARG A 47 24.67 6.05 -0.24
C ARG A 47 23.95 7.17 0.48
N MET A 48 22.84 6.88 1.15
CA MET A 48 22.10 7.85 1.95
C MET A 48 22.90 8.22 3.21
N THR A 49 23.48 7.26 3.91
CA THR A 49 24.32 7.45 5.08
C THR A 49 25.57 8.27 4.73
N GLU A 50 26.28 7.91 3.66
CA GLU A 50 27.44 8.65 3.15
C GLU A 50 27.09 10.09 2.76
N HIS A 51 25.94 10.32 2.14
CA HIS A 51 25.47 11.66 1.81
C HIS A 51 25.26 12.50 3.07
N LEU A 52 24.59 11.93 4.09
CA LEU A 52 24.30 12.62 5.35
C LEU A 52 25.55 12.85 6.21
N LEU A 53 26.58 12.01 6.13
CA LEU A 53 27.87 12.27 6.74
C LEU A 53 28.51 13.55 6.22
N ASN A 54 28.43 13.77 4.90
CA ASN A 54 29.00 14.95 4.26
C ASN A 54 28.07 16.18 4.30
N ASN A 55 26.75 15.97 4.42
CA ASN A 55 25.72 17.00 4.39
C ASN A 55 24.62 16.65 5.42
N PRO A 56 24.84 16.85 6.72
CA PRO A 56 23.95 16.35 7.79
C PRO A 56 22.50 16.81 7.72
N GLU A 57 22.25 18.01 7.17
CA GLU A 57 20.91 18.60 7.07
C GLU A 57 20.24 18.36 5.71
N ASP A 58 20.97 17.81 4.72
CA ASP A 58 20.42 17.58 3.37
C ASP A 58 19.70 16.22 3.26
N HIS A 59 18.60 16.09 3.98
CA HIS A 59 17.74 14.90 3.95
C HIS A 59 17.10 14.68 2.56
N ILE A 60 16.84 15.75 1.82
CA ILE A 60 16.28 15.67 0.47
C ILE A 60 17.31 15.10 -0.51
N GLY A 61 18.56 15.59 -0.43
CA GLY A 61 19.66 15.03 -1.21
C GLY A 61 19.90 13.55 -0.90
N ALA A 62 19.84 13.17 0.39
CA ALA A 62 19.92 11.77 0.79
C ALA A 62 18.78 10.93 0.17
N PHE A 63 17.54 11.40 0.25
CA PHE A 63 16.39 10.70 -0.36
C PHE A 63 16.52 10.56 -1.89
N ARG A 64 17.09 11.57 -2.54
CA ARG A 64 17.39 11.53 -3.99
C ARG A 64 18.44 10.49 -4.39
N LYS A 65 19.17 9.87 -3.44
CA LYS A 65 20.06 8.73 -3.72
C LYS A 65 19.30 7.44 -4.04
N LEU A 66 18.01 7.37 -3.69
CA LEU A 66 17.14 6.29 -4.13
C LEU A 66 16.85 6.41 -5.64
N PRO A 67 16.72 5.29 -6.37
CA PRO A 67 16.18 5.29 -7.72
C PRO A 67 14.80 5.93 -7.80
N ASN A 68 14.48 6.55 -8.94
CA ASN A 68 13.22 7.25 -9.14
C ASN A 68 11.98 6.39 -8.88
N ASN A 69 12.01 5.12 -9.25
CA ASN A 69 10.93 4.17 -8.99
C ASN A 69 10.73 3.91 -7.49
N LEU A 70 11.80 3.79 -6.70
CA LEU A 70 11.69 3.63 -5.25
C LEU A 70 11.18 4.90 -4.59
N GLN A 71 11.60 6.09 -5.06
CA GLN A 71 11.05 7.35 -4.58
C GLN A 71 9.53 7.42 -4.83
N LEU A 72 9.06 7.06 -6.03
CA LEU A 72 7.62 6.99 -6.34
C LEU A 72 6.87 5.97 -5.49
N MET A 73 7.49 4.83 -5.19
CA MET A 73 6.88 3.82 -4.34
C MET A 73 6.53 4.35 -2.94
N THR A 74 7.25 5.33 -2.40
CA THR A 74 6.92 5.90 -1.08
C THR A 74 5.57 6.60 -1.08
N ILE A 75 5.27 7.39 -2.12
CA ILE A 75 3.96 8.05 -2.28
C ILE A 75 2.87 7.02 -2.53
N HIS A 76 3.11 6.04 -3.41
CA HIS A 76 2.13 4.99 -3.67
C HIS A 76 1.85 4.12 -2.44
N ALA A 77 2.87 3.87 -1.62
CA ALA A 77 2.70 3.16 -0.35
C ALA A 77 1.83 3.95 0.62
N LEU A 78 2.06 5.26 0.76
CA LEU A 78 1.24 6.15 1.60
C LEU A 78 -0.22 6.16 1.13
N GLN A 79 -0.45 6.33 -0.18
CA GLN A 79 -1.79 6.25 -0.77
C GLN A 79 -2.46 4.90 -0.50
N SER A 80 -1.71 3.80 -0.62
CA SER A 80 -2.23 2.46 -0.36
C SER A 80 -2.58 2.24 1.12
N VAL A 81 -1.82 2.80 2.05
CA VAL A 81 -2.15 2.76 3.49
C VAL A 81 -3.46 3.48 3.77
N VAL A 82 -3.68 4.67 3.19
CA VAL A 82 -4.95 5.40 3.33
C VAL A 82 -6.11 4.59 2.75
N PHE A 83 -5.94 4.04 1.55
CA PHE A 83 -6.94 3.19 0.90
C PHE A 83 -7.30 1.97 1.76
N ASN A 84 -6.31 1.24 2.25
CA ASN A 84 -6.52 0.05 3.08
C ASN A 84 -7.18 0.39 4.42
N ARG A 85 -6.83 1.51 5.05
CA ARG A 85 -7.50 1.99 6.26
C ARG A 85 -8.95 2.36 5.99
N SER A 86 -9.23 3.00 4.84
CA SER A 86 -10.61 3.31 4.42
C SER A 86 -11.44 2.05 4.22
N LEU A 87 -10.88 1.05 3.55
CA LEU A 87 -11.52 -0.25 3.34
C LEU A 87 -11.81 -0.94 4.69
N ARG A 88 -10.82 -1.00 5.57
CA ARG A 88 -10.95 -1.60 6.89
C ARG A 88 -12.01 -0.90 7.74
N LYS A 89 -11.99 0.44 7.79
CA LYS A 89 -12.95 1.23 8.57
C LYS A 89 -14.38 1.07 8.05
N ARG A 90 -14.58 0.93 6.72
CA ARG A 90 -15.89 0.58 6.14
C ARG A 90 -16.39 -0.76 6.68
N LEU A 91 -15.54 -1.78 6.69
CA LEU A 91 -15.89 -3.12 7.19
C LEU A 91 -16.21 -3.09 8.69
N GLU A 92 -15.41 -2.39 9.49
CA GLU A 92 -15.63 -2.24 10.94
C GLU A 92 -16.95 -1.50 11.26
N GLN A 93 -17.36 -0.56 10.42
CA GLN A 93 -18.63 0.17 10.53
C GLN A 93 -19.82 -0.52 9.86
N ASN A 94 -19.63 -1.76 9.36
CA ASN A 94 -20.62 -2.51 8.58
C ASN A 94 -21.14 -1.74 7.34
N ILE A 95 -20.31 -0.88 6.75
CA ILE A 95 -20.61 -0.23 5.47
C ILE A 95 -20.19 -1.18 4.35
N SER A 96 -21.11 -1.46 3.43
CA SER A 96 -20.85 -2.39 2.33
C SER A 96 -19.74 -1.89 1.38
N ILE A 97 -18.89 -2.80 0.93
CA ILE A 97 -17.87 -2.53 -0.10
C ILE A 97 -18.37 -2.77 -1.53
N THR A 98 -19.53 -3.45 -1.66
CA THR A 98 -20.13 -3.81 -2.94
C THR A 98 -21.41 -3.04 -3.24
N LYS A 99 -22.14 -2.64 -2.19
CA LYS A 99 -23.38 -1.86 -2.31
C LYS A 99 -23.12 -0.43 -1.86
N PRO A 100 -23.31 0.55 -2.75
CA PRO A 100 -23.07 1.94 -2.39
C PRO A 100 -24.15 2.46 -1.44
N GLU A 101 -23.73 3.32 -0.49
CA GLU A 101 -24.59 4.16 0.32
C GLU A 101 -24.67 5.58 -0.24
N ALA A 102 -25.64 6.37 0.20
CA ALA A 102 -25.71 7.78 -0.15
C ALA A 102 -24.43 8.50 0.31
N GLY A 103 -23.87 9.32 -0.55
CA GLY A 103 -22.58 9.99 -0.35
C GLY A 103 -21.37 9.26 -0.91
N ASP A 104 -21.47 7.97 -1.21
CA ASP A 104 -20.38 7.22 -1.85
C ASP A 104 -20.03 7.78 -3.22
N LEU A 105 -18.78 7.66 -3.61
CA LEU A 105 -18.33 7.83 -4.99
C LEU A 105 -18.24 6.47 -5.68
N VAL A 106 -18.96 6.34 -6.79
CA VAL A 106 -18.93 5.16 -7.65
C VAL A 106 -18.35 5.51 -9.01
N GLY A 107 -17.57 4.61 -9.57
CA GLY A 107 -16.99 4.77 -10.90
C GLY A 107 -17.34 3.63 -11.83
N ARG A 108 -17.30 3.92 -13.14
CA ARG A 108 -17.54 2.94 -14.18
C ARG A 108 -16.34 2.01 -14.31
N LEU A 109 -16.63 0.72 -14.43
CA LEU A 109 -15.64 -0.29 -14.81
C LEU A 109 -15.63 -0.48 -16.33
N ASP A 110 -14.44 -0.63 -16.89
CA ASP A 110 -14.27 -1.04 -18.29
C ASP A 110 -14.43 -2.56 -18.47
N GLU A 111 -14.24 -3.06 -19.68
CA GLU A 111 -14.36 -4.48 -20.01
C GLU A 111 -13.31 -5.36 -19.28
N LYS A 112 -12.24 -4.77 -18.77
CA LYS A 112 -11.19 -5.42 -17.96
C LYS A 112 -11.42 -5.28 -16.46
N GLY A 113 -12.56 -4.69 -16.05
CA GLY A 113 -12.86 -4.43 -14.65
C GLY A 113 -12.02 -3.29 -14.04
N GLN A 114 -11.37 -2.47 -14.87
CA GLN A 114 -10.58 -1.33 -14.39
C GLN A 114 -11.45 -0.09 -14.24
N LEU A 115 -11.18 0.70 -13.20
CA LEU A 115 -11.94 1.91 -12.92
C LEU A 115 -11.57 3.04 -13.88
N SER A 116 -12.57 3.64 -14.50
CA SER A 116 -12.44 4.93 -15.18
C SER A 116 -12.49 6.04 -14.11
N ALA A 117 -11.36 6.36 -13.50
CA ALA A 117 -11.25 7.21 -12.31
C ALA A 117 -11.81 8.63 -12.50
N ASN A 118 -11.76 9.17 -13.71
CA ASN A 118 -12.18 10.54 -14.01
C ASN A 118 -13.72 10.72 -14.06
N ASN A 119 -14.50 9.63 -14.01
CA ASN A 119 -15.95 9.63 -14.17
C ASN A 119 -16.69 9.10 -12.92
N CYS A 120 -16.13 9.30 -11.73
CA CYS A 120 -16.84 8.95 -10.50
C CYS A 120 -17.99 9.92 -10.23
N VAL A 121 -19.13 9.39 -9.79
CA VAL A 121 -20.33 10.16 -9.43
C VAL A 121 -20.71 9.90 -7.98
N VAL A 122 -21.25 10.94 -7.31
CA VAL A 122 -21.80 10.82 -5.95
C VAL A 122 -23.12 10.07 -6.01
N VAL A 123 -23.33 9.15 -5.08
CA VAL A 123 -24.57 8.40 -4.93
C VAL A 123 -25.56 9.24 -4.08
N GLU A 124 -26.70 9.56 -4.65
CA GLU A 124 -27.82 10.15 -3.92
C GLU A 124 -28.77 9.05 -3.42
N GLU A 125 -29.50 9.28 -2.32
CA GLU A 125 -30.47 8.31 -1.77
C GLU A 125 -31.43 7.76 -2.84
N ARG A 126 -31.99 8.66 -3.66
CA ARG A 126 -32.93 8.29 -4.72
C ARG A 126 -32.32 7.41 -5.82
N THR A 127 -31.00 7.50 -6.02
CA THR A 127 -30.27 6.76 -7.07
C THR A 127 -29.59 5.51 -6.57
N ALA A 128 -29.40 5.37 -5.26
CA ALA A 128 -28.69 4.27 -4.63
C ALA A 128 -29.20 2.87 -5.06
N PRO A 129 -30.51 2.58 -5.14
CA PRO A 129 -30.98 1.26 -5.58
C PRO A 129 -30.58 0.92 -7.01
N ARG A 130 -30.68 1.90 -7.93
CA ARG A 130 -30.30 1.71 -9.34
C ARG A 130 -28.79 1.57 -9.50
N ILE A 131 -28.01 2.37 -8.77
CA ILE A 131 -26.55 2.31 -8.79
C ILE A 131 -26.09 0.98 -8.18
N GLY A 132 -26.66 0.56 -7.05
CA GLY A 132 -26.39 -0.72 -6.42
C GLY A 132 -26.59 -1.89 -7.37
N ARG A 133 -27.69 -1.87 -8.14
CA ARG A 133 -27.94 -2.90 -9.17
C ARG A 133 -26.83 -2.92 -10.24
N ASN A 134 -26.30 -1.77 -10.64
CA ASN A 134 -25.20 -1.73 -11.62
C ASN A 134 -23.86 -2.17 -10.99
N CYS A 135 -23.65 -1.98 -9.67
CA CYS A 135 -22.51 -2.57 -8.97
C CYS A 135 -22.61 -4.10 -8.92
N GLU A 136 -23.77 -4.65 -8.62
CA GLU A 136 -24.03 -6.10 -8.66
C GLU A 136 -23.79 -6.72 -10.05
N LEU A 137 -24.04 -5.96 -11.10
CA LEU A 137 -23.78 -6.36 -12.49
C LEU A 137 -22.33 -6.16 -12.94
N GLY A 138 -21.43 -5.70 -12.05
CA GLY A 138 -20.03 -5.44 -12.38
C GLY A 138 -19.80 -4.27 -13.36
N ARG A 139 -20.77 -3.38 -13.54
CA ARG A 139 -20.67 -2.20 -14.42
C ARG A 139 -20.12 -0.97 -13.71
N LEU A 140 -20.37 -0.90 -12.41
CA LEU A 140 -19.90 0.15 -11.52
C LEU A 140 -19.22 -0.48 -10.30
N SER A 141 -18.36 0.27 -9.65
CA SER A 141 -17.78 -0.10 -8.35
C SER A 141 -17.80 1.07 -7.37
N VAL A 142 -18.05 0.77 -6.11
CA VAL A 142 -17.75 1.68 -5.02
C VAL A 142 -16.25 1.92 -4.99
N THR A 143 -15.82 3.14 -4.67
CA THR A 143 -14.41 3.53 -4.73
C THR A 143 -13.88 3.99 -3.39
N GLY A 144 -12.59 3.80 -3.17
CA GLY A 144 -11.83 4.37 -2.06
C GLY A 144 -10.79 5.39 -2.54
N PRO A 145 -10.31 6.28 -1.65
CA PRO A 145 -9.38 7.34 -2.00
C PRO A 145 -7.95 6.84 -2.12
N LEU A 146 -7.26 7.30 -3.16
CA LEU A 146 -5.80 7.38 -3.23
C LEU A 146 -5.48 8.87 -3.16
N PRO A 147 -5.16 9.42 -1.96
CA PRO A 147 -5.15 10.85 -1.73
C PRO A 147 -4.13 11.59 -2.58
N GLY A 148 -4.41 12.85 -2.84
CA GLY A 148 -3.62 13.78 -3.62
C GLY A 148 -4.32 15.13 -3.69
N ARG A 149 -3.73 16.10 -4.38
CA ARG A 149 -4.18 17.49 -4.42
C ARG A 149 -5.63 17.66 -4.92
N ASP A 150 -6.03 16.88 -5.92
CA ASP A 150 -7.30 17.07 -6.64
C ASP A 150 -8.25 15.85 -6.50
N VAL A 151 -8.00 14.97 -5.52
CA VAL A 151 -8.84 13.77 -5.33
C VAL A 151 -10.26 14.15 -4.91
N ARG A 152 -11.25 13.59 -5.58
CA ARG A 152 -12.65 13.76 -5.18
C ARG A 152 -12.93 12.99 -3.88
N THR A 153 -13.62 13.62 -2.96
CA THR A 153 -14.04 13.06 -1.67
C THR A 153 -15.49 12.57 -1.74
N CYS A 154 -15.81 11.56 -0.95
CA CYS A 154 -17.19 11.17 -0.67
C CYS A 154 -17.93 12.25 0.11
N GLU A 155 -19.25 12.17 0.18
CA GLU A 155 -20.11 13.07 0.97
C GLU A 155 -20.76 12.33 2.14
N GLY A 156 -21.33 13.05 3.09
CA GLY A 156 -22.02 12.47 4.25
C GLY A 156 -21.17 11.46 5.03
N LYS A 157 -21.79 10.37 5.49
CA LYS A 157 -21.14 9.36 6.33
C LYS A 157 -19.87 8.74 5.69
N PRO A 158 -19.86 8.34 4.41
CA PRO A 158 -18.62 7.86 3.75
C PRO A 158 -17.53 8.95 3.71
N GLY A 159 -17.91 10.21 3.46
CA GLY A 159 -16.97 11.34 3.43
C GLY A 159 -16.36 11.65 4.79
N GLU A 160 -17.18 11.65 5.84
CA GLU A 160 -16.72 11.82 7.23
C GLU A 160 -15.74 10.73 7.64
N MET A 161 -16.01 9.50 7.23
CA MET A 161 -15.11 8.37 7.46
C MET A 161 -13.76 8.56 6.76
N GLU A 162 -13.75 8.94 5.48
CA GLU A 162 -12.50 9.21 4.75
C GLU A 162 -11.72 10.37 5.38
N ALA A 163 -12.40 11.47 5.74
CA ALA A 163 -11.78 12.61 6.38
C ALA A 163 -11.17 12.28 7.76
N SER A 164 -11.84 11.42 8.55
CA SER A 164 -11.31 10.99 9.84
C SER A 164 -10.00 10.22 9.70
N ILE A 165 -9.84 9.41 8.65
CA ILE A 165 -8.61 8.67 8.41
C ILE A 165 -7.46 9.61 8.06
N LEU A 166 -7.70 10.61 7.21
CA LEU A 166 -6.70 11.62 6.88
C LEU A 166 -6.27 12.40 8.13
N THR A 167 -7.22 12.74 9.00
CA THR A 167 -6.95 13.41 10.28
C THR A 167 -6.13 12.51 11.23
N GLU A 168 -6.53 11.26 11.42
CA GLU A 168 -5.82 10.27 12.25
C GLU A 168 -4.37 10.07 11.78
N MET A 169 -4.15 10.13 10.47
CA MET A 169 -2.82 10.00 9.85
C MET A 169 -2.05 11.34 9.76
N LYS A 170 -2.64 12.45 10.21
CA LYS A 170 -2.08 13.81 10.09
C LYS A 170 -1.80 14.22 8.63
N LEU A 171 -2.66 13.80 7.72
CA LEU A 171 -2.56 14.06 6.28
C LEU A 171 -3.63 15.08 5.80
N GLY A 172 -4.54 15.54 6.68
CA GLY A 172 -5.65 16.39 6.31
C GLY A 172 -5.22 17.74 5.73
N ASP A 173 -4.15 18.30 6.27
CA ASP A 173 -3.61 19.60 5.84
C ASP A 173 -2.37 19.45 4.93
N LEU A 174 -2.09 18.24 4.47
CA LEU A 174 -0.93 18.00 3.62
C LEU A 174 -1.20 18.55 2.22
N ASP A 175 -0.36 19.49 1.80
CA ASP A 175 -0.23 19.83 0.39
C ASP A 175 0.54 18.71 -0.32
N TRP A 176 -0.15 17.99 -1.20
CA TRP A 176 0.41 16.87 -1.97
C TRP A 176 1.36 17.35 -3.08
N GLU A 177 1.81 18.57 -3.01
CA GLU A 177 2.84 19.16 -3.85
C GLU A 177 4.20 19.05 -3.16
N VAL A 178 5.18 18.46 -3.85
CA VAL A 178 6.54 18.28 -3.33
C VAL A 178 7.49 19.07 -4.21
N GLU A 179 7.65 20.37 -3.87
CA GLU A 179 8.45 21.32 -4.65
C GLU A 179 9.88 20.82 -4.89
N ASP A 180 10.52 20.29 -3.85
CA ASP A 180 11.89 19.80 -3.95
C ASP A 180 12.04 18.55 -4.81
N ILE A 181 10.99 17.72 -4.90
CA ILE A 181 10.99 16.50 -5.72
C ILE A 181 9.68 16.45 -6.49
N PRO A 182 9.50 17.25 -7.56
CA PRO A 182 8.21 17.41 -8.24
C PRO A 182 7.59 16.11 -8.75
N ARG A 183 8.38 15.08 -9.02
CA ARG A 183 7.89 13.74 -9.40
C ARG A 183 7.06 13.04 -8.32
N LEU A 184 7.17 13.46 -7.06
CA LEU A 184 6.38 12.93 -5.94
C LEU A 184 5.04 13.66 -5.76
N THR A 185 4.87 14.80 -6.42
CA THR A 185 3.59 15.51 -6.47
C THR A 185 2.54 14.62 -7.09
N THR A 186 1.41 14.47 -6.41
CA THR A 186 0.31 13.63 -6.87
C THR A 186 -1.03 14.37 -6.84
N THR A 187 -1.78 14.26 -7.92
CA THR A 187 -3.16 14.75 -7.97
C THR A 187 -4.12 13.85 -7.22
N GLY A 188 -3.71 12.63 -6.90
CA GLY A 188 -4.58 11.63 -6.33
C GLY A 188 -5.55 11.03 -7.35
N THR A 189 -6.26 10.01 -6.94
CA THR A 189 -7.29 9.36 -7.75
C THR A 189 -8.22 8.53 -6.86
N ARG A 190 -9.19 7.87 -7.47
CA ARG A 190 -10.06 6.89 -6.79
C ARG A 190 -9.72 5.49 -7.29
N ARG A 191 -9.89 4.49 -6.45
CA ARG A 191 -9.69 3.07 -6.77
C ARG A 191 -10.93 2.27 -6.41
N ALA A 192 -11.30 1.29 -7.25
CA ALA A 192 -12.38 0.36 -6.93
C ALA A 192 -12.08 -0.41 -5.63
N LEU A 193 -13.10 -0.56 -4.76
CA LEU A 193 -12.96 -1.33 -3.52
C LEU A 193 -12.95 -2.84 -3.77
N THR A 194 -13.49 -3.27 -4.92
CA THR A 194 -13.56 -4.67 -5.31
C THR A 194 -12.96 -4.87 -6.69
N THR A 195 -12.42 -6.05 -6.91
CA THR A 195 -11.97 -6.47 -8.24
C THR A 195 -12.60 -7.83 -8.57
N SER A 196 -12.89 -8.07 -9.84
CA SER A 196 -13.28 -9.38 -10.33
C SER A 196 -12.05 -10.26 -10.52
N PHE A 197 -12.24 -11.54 -10.39
CA PHE A 197 -11.24 -12.56 -10.72
C PHE A 197 -11.91 -13.62 -11.61
N GLU A 198 -11.12 -14.27 -12.43
CA GLU A 198 -11.55 -15.31 -13.35
C GLU A 198 -10.83 -16.62 -13.04
N GLU A 199 -11.33 -17.73 -13.56
CA GLU A 199 -10.70 -19.05 -13.46
C GLU A 199 -10.40 -19.49 -12.02
N PHE A 200 -11.29 -19.17 -11.09
CA PHE A 200 -11.07 -19.47 -9.67
C PHE A 200 -11.19 -20.96 -9.38
N THR A 201 -10.11 -21.53 -8.85
CA THR A 201 -10.09 -22.90 -8.33
C THR A 201 -9.49 -22.94 -6.93
N VAL A 202 -10.00 -23.85 -6.09
CA VAL A 202 -9.49 -24.13 -4.76
C VAL A 202 -9.20 -25.62 -4.67
N GLU A 203 -7.95 -25.95 -4.32
CA GLU A 203 -7.53 -27.31 -4.05
C GLU A 203 -7.10 -27.42 -2.60
N ALA A 204 -7.63 -28.38 -1.85
CA ALA A 204 -7.18 -28.70 -0.52
C ALA A 204 -6.15 -29.83 -0.62
N THR A 205 -4.98 -29.63 -0.04
CA THR A 205 -3.93 -30.65 0.03
C THR A 205 -3.60 -30.95 1.49
N PRO A 206 -3.45 -32.24 1.85
CA PRO A 206 -3.14 -32.61 3.24
C PRO A 206 -1.74 -32.13 3.67
N LYS A 207 -0.84 -31.93 2.73
CA LYS A 207 0.51 -31.42 2.96
C LYS A 207 0.93 -30.53 1.78
N ALA A 208 1.69 -29.46 2.06
CA ALA A 208 2.37 -28.71 1.01
C ALA A 208 3.41 -29.62 0.34
N SER A 209 3.38 -29.72 -1.00
CA SER A 209 4.43 -30.42 -1.75
C SER A 209 5.60 -29.48 -2.04
N ASP A 210 6.80 -30.02 -2.15
CA ASP A 210 8.00 -29.24 -2.50
C ASP A 210 7.81 -28.47 -3.81
N ASP A 211 7.07 -29.03 -4.76
CA ASP A 211 6.72 -28.39 -6.05
C ASP A 211 5.76 -27.20 -5.90
N SER A 212 5.03 -27.10 -4.78
CA SER A 212 4.11 -25.99 -4.50
C SER A 212 4.79 -24.81 -3.80
N LEU A 213 5.99 -25.03 -3.29
CA LEU A 213 6.82 -24.06 -2.60
C LEU A 213 7.91 -23.61 -3.55
N GLY A 214 8.03 -22.32 -3.83
CA GLY A 214 9.19 -21.81 -4.55
C GLY A 214 10.47 -22.02 -3.74
N GLU A 215 11.64 -21.96 -4.39
CA GLU A 215 12.97 -22.13 -3.75
C GLU A 215 13.15 -21.30 -2.47
N ARG A 216 12.55 -20.11 -2.44
CA ARG A 216 12.56 -19.20 -1.29
C ARG A 216 11.97 -19.81 0.00
N TRP A 217 11.14 -20.84 -0.10
CA TRP A 217 10.42 -21.45 1.02
C TRP A 217 10.91 -22.85 1.36
N ASN A 218 11.95 -23.34 0.67
CA ASN A 218 12.52 -24.66 0.91
C ASN A 218 13.15 -24.80 2.30
N GLU A 219 13.56 -23.69 2.92
CA GLU A 219 14.11 -23.68 4.28
C GLU A 219 13.02 -23.71 5.38
N GLY A 220 11.75 -23.63 4.97
CA GLY A 220 10.60 -23.55 5.87
C GLY A 220 10.39 -22.17 6.45
N PRO A 221 9.27 -21.98 7.17
CA PRO A 221 8.97 -20.72 7.82
C PRO A 221 9.82 -20.54 9.09
N ALA A 222 10.10 -19.29 9.43
CA ALA A 222 10.70 -18.96 10.73
C ALA A 222 9.78 -19.39 11.88
N GLU A 223 10.37 -19.69 13.02
CA GLU A 223 9.63 -20.05 14.23
C GLU A 223 8.56 -19.00 14.56
N GLY A 224 7.32 -19.44 14.80
CA GLY A 224 6.17 -18.57 15.07
C GLY A 224 5.42 -18.08 13.82
N SER A 225 5.84 -18.41 12.60
CA SER A 225 5.08 -18.10 11.40
C SER A 225 3.80 -18.96 11.31
N ARG A 226 2.76 -18.42 10.64
CA ARG A 226 1.47 -19.11 10.48
C ARG A 226 1.48 -20.22 9.41
N TRP A 227 2.59 -20.41 8.73
CA TRP A 227 2.71 -21.41 7.69
C TRP A 227 3.26 -22.73 8.28
N HIS A 228 2.60 -23.84 7.99
CA HIS A 228 2.99 -25.17 8.44
C HIS A 228 3.31 -26.06 7.24
N PRO A 229 4.57 -26.43 7.01
CA PRO A 229 4.95 -27.27 5.86
C PRO A 229 4.32 -28.68 5.96
N ASP A 230 4.08 -29.16 7.17
CA ASP A 230 3.46 -30.47 7.43
C ASP A 230 1.95 -30.39 7.67
N GLY A 231 1.37 -29.18 7.59
CA GLY A 231 -0.06 -28.95 7.77
C GLY A 231 -0.86 -29.02 6.48
N ALA A 232 -2.17 -29.15 6.59
CA ALA A 232 -3.07 -29.02 5.47
C ALA A 232 -2.98 -27.59 4.89
N CYS A 233 -2.97 -27.48 3.56
CA CYS A 233 -2.96 -26.19 2.88
C CYS A 233 -4.07 -26.10 1.84
N LEU A 234 -4.47 -24.85 1.55
CA LEU A 234 -5.38 -24.51 0.47
C LEU A 234 -4.59 -23.82 -0.64
N LYS A 235 -4.68 -24.35 -1.84
CA LYS A 235 -4.08 -23.78 -3.03
C LYS A 235 -5.17 -23.05 -3.81
N PHE A 236 -5.02 -21.74 -3.92
CA PHE A 236 -5.91 -20.88 -4.72
C PHE A 236 -5.26 -20.59 -6.06
N ARG A 237 -6.02 -20.77 -7.13
CA ARG A 237 -5.64 -20.30 -8.47
C ARG A 237 -6.74 -19.38 -8.99
N PHE A 238 -6.35 -18.25 -9.54
CA PHE A 238 -7.27 -17.29 -10.15
C PHE A 238 -6.48 -16.33 -11.05
N THR A 239 -7.19 -15.74 -12.00
CA THR A 239 -6.66 -14.71 -12.88
C THR A 239 -7.18 -13.35 -12.42
N LEU A 240 -6.28 -12.37 -12.27
CA LEU A 240 -6.59 -10.99 -11.93
C LEU A 240 -6.23 -10.06 -13.10
N SER A 241 -7.01 -9.02 -13.30
CA SER A 241 -6.64 -7.95 -14.21
C SER A 241 -5.38 -7.21 -13.75
N SER A 242 -4.60 -6.69 -14.71
CA SER A 242 -3.40 -5.90 -14.40
C SER A 242 -3.70 -4.76 -13.43
N GLY A 243 -2.84 -4.55 -12.45
CA GLY A 243 -3.02 -3.53 -11.41
C GLY A 243 -3.88 -3.96 -10.22
N SER A 244 -4.39 -5.20 -10.22
CA SER A 244 -5.05 -5.80 -9.06
C SER A 244 -4.06 -6.61 -8.23
N TYR A 245 -4.33 -6.73 -6.91
CA TYR A 245 -3.46 -7.46 -5.99
C TYR A 245 -4.20 -8.64 -5.39
N ALA A 246 -3.51 -9.78 -5.25
CA ALA A 246 -4.04 -10.99 -4.65
C ALA A 246 -3.99 -10.97 -3.10
N THR A 247 -3.18 -10.11 -2.55
CA THR A 247 -2.98 -9.94 -1.10
C THR A 247 -3.52 -8.59 -0.64
N ILE A 248 -4.19 -8.60 0.50
CA ILE A 248 -4.75 -7.41 1.18
C ILE A 248 -4.04 -7.25 2.53
#